data_b99f4019578ab95853d39f8086274095
#
_entry.id   b99f4019578ab95853d39f8086274095
#
_cell.length_a   1.000
_cell.length_b   1.000
_cell.length_c   1.000
_cell.angle_alpha   90.00
_cell.angle_beta   90.00
_cell.angle_gamma   90.00
#
_symmetry.space_group_name_H-M   'P 1'
#
loop_
_entity.id
_entity.type
_entity.pdbx_description
1 polymer ?
#
loop_
_entity_poly.entity_id
_entity_poly.type
_entity_poly.pdbx_seq_one_letter_code
_entity_poly.pdbx_strand_id
1 'polypeptide(L)'
;MDLAALRTQQQQLAASVERADRLDCDPPALIGGADVGFEQEGEITRAAMVLLTWPELELVEYQVARVATSMPYIPGFLSFRETPALLAAWEQLSQKPDLLFVDGHGISHPRRLGVASHFGLMIDVPTIGVAKKRLCGKIGDLGDEPGALAPLMDKNEQLAWVWRSKVRCNPLFISTGHRVGMDSALMWVERCMRGYRLPEPTRWADAVASRRPSFVRWQANHS
;
A
#
# COMPACT_ATOMS: atom_id res chain seq x y z
N MET A 1 -19.11 19.77 5.12
CA MET A 1 -18.36 18.60 5.66
C MET A 1 -17.75 18.99 7.00
N ASP A 2 -18.00 18.19 8.02
CA ASP A 2 -17.48 18.45 9.37
C ASP A 2 -16.09 17.82 9.52
N LEU A 3 -15.04 18.63 9.36
CA LEU A 3 -13.64 18.16 9.46
C LEU A 3 -13.27 17.75 10.88
N ALA A 4 -13.88 18.36 11.90
CA ALA A 4 -13.61 17.98 13.29
C ALA A 4 -14.11 16.57 13.58
N ALA A 5 -15.34 16.25 13.13
CA ALA A 5 -15.89 14.91 13.26
C ALA A 5 -15.06 13.87 12.47
N LEU A 6 -14.64 14.24 11.27
CA LEU A 6 -13.81 13.36 10.44
C LEU A 6 -12.45 13.09 11.09
N ARG A 7 -11.86 14.11 11.69
CA ARG A 7 -10.58 13.95 12.42
C ARG A 7 -10.74 13.06 13.64
N THR A 8 -11.85 13.20 14.37
CA THR A 8 -12.15 12.32 15.51
C THR A 8 -12.28 10.86 15.06
N GLN A 9 -13.04 10.64 13.98
CA GLN A 9 -13.17 9.30 13.39
C GLN A 9 -11.80 8.74 12.99
N GLN A 10 -10.97 9.56 12.36
CA GLN A 10 -9.63 9.15 11.94
C GLN A 10 -8.77 8.73 13.12
N GLN A 11 -8.83 9.48 14.22
CA GLN A 11 -8.07 9.15 15.43
C GLN A 11 -8.55 7.86 16.07
N GLN A 12 -9.86 7.62 16.08
CA GLN A 12 -10.43 6.37 16.59
C GLN A 12 -10.00 5.17 15.73
N LEU A 13 -10.03 5.31 14.42
CA LEU A 13 -9.58 4.27 13.51
C LEU A 13 -8.09 3.98 13.69
N ALA A 14 -7.27 5.02 13.81
CA ALA A 14 -5.82 4.86 14.02
C ALA A 14 -5.52 4.08 15.30
N ALA A 15 -6.30 4.29 16.35
CA ALA A 15 -6.16 3.56 17.62
C ALA A 15 -6.49 2.08 17.49
N SER A 16 -7.26 1.70 16.47
CA SER A 16 -7.67 0.30 16.22
C SER A 16 -6.68 -0.45 15.32
N VAL A 17 -5.71 0.24 14.73
CA VAL A 17 -4.69 -0.41 13.87
C VAL A 17 -3.82 -1.33 14.73
N GLU A 18 -3.70 -2.58 14.30
CA GLU A 18 -2.80 -3.53 14.94
C GLU A 18 -1.41 -3.40 14.33
N ARG A 19 -0.43 -3.05 15.16
CA ARG A 19 0.95 -2.82 14.72
C ARG A 19 1.89 -4.00 14.98
N ALA A 20 1.34 -5.14 15.43
CA ALA A 20 2.06 -6.38 15.64
C ALA A 20 1.60 -7.42 14.64
N ASP A 21 2.44 -8.43 14.39
CA ASP A 21 2.13 -9.48 13.44
C ASP A 21 0.92 -10.31 13.90
N ARG A 22 -0.07 -10.43 13.01
CA ARG A 22 -1.19 -11.34 13.17
C ARG A 22 -1.67 -11.78 11.79
N LEU A 23 -0.89 -12.67 11.16
CA LEU A 23 -1.23 -13.28 9.89
C LEU A 23 -2.03 -14.57 10.16
N ASP A 24 -3.18 -14.69 9.50
CA ASP A 24 -4.00 -15.91 9.61
C ASP A 24 -3.37 -17.07 8.86
N CYS A 25 -2.54 -16.79 7.85
CA CYS A 25 -1.87 -17.79 7.03
C CYS A 25 -0.40 -17.37 6.87
N ASP A 26 0.52 -18.18 7.39
CA ASP A 26 1.96 -17.92 7.32
C ASP A 26 2.71 -19.21 7.00
N PRO A 27 3.32 -19.32 5.79
CA PRO A 27 3.39 -18.29 4.76
C PRO A 27 2.04 -18.06 4.07
N PRO A 28 1.82 -16.83 3.53
CA PRO A 28 0.62 -16.56 2.77
C PRO A 28 0.55 -17.40 1.49
N ALA A 29 -0.64 -17.81 1.10
CA ALA A 29 -0.84 -18.51 -0.17
C ALA A 29 -0.90 -17.53 -1.34
N LEU A 30 -1.58 -16.39 -1.14
CA LEU A 30 -1.72 -15.32 -2.11
C LEU A 30 -1.30 -14.00 -1.49
N ILE A 31 -0.53 -13.22 -2.25
CA ILE A 31 -0.13 -11.87 -1.86
C ILE A 31 -0.78 -10.89 -2.83
N GLY A 32 -1.44 -9.87 -2.29
CA GLY A 32 -2.09 -8.86 -3.10
C GLY A 32 -1.28 -7.58 -3.21
N GLY A 33 -1.58 -6.82 -4.25
CA GLY A 33 -1.09 -5.47 -4.45
C GLY A 33 -2.23 -4.54 -4.81
N ALA A 34 -2.17 -3.29 -4.36
CA ALA A 34 -3.21 -2.29 -4.63
C ALA A 34 -2.58 -0.95 -4.99
N ASP A 35 -3.19 -0.27 -5.95
CA ASP A 35 -2.79 1.07 -6.39
C ASP A 35 -4.02 1.89 -6.69
N VAL A 36 -4.00 3.17 -6.29
CA VAL A 36 -5.12 4.10 -6.50
C VAL A 36 -4.63 5.28 -7.31
N GLY A 37 -5.44 5.70 -8.27
CA GLY A 37 -5.23 6.90 -9.05
C GLY A 37 -6.54 7.62 -9.29
N PHE A 38 -6.43 8.81 -9.89
CA PHE A 38 -7.59 9.64 -10.20
C PHE A 38 -7.62 9.92 -11.69
N GLU A 39 -8.83 9.90 -12.25
CA GLU A 39 -9.07 10.16 -13.66
C GLU A 39 -10.06 11.32 -13.80
N GLN A 40 -10.17 11.90 -15.00
CA GLN A 40 -11.09 13.00 -15.29
C GLN A 40 -10.98 14.14 -14.29
N GLU A 41 -9.75 14.65 -14.12
CA GLU A 41 -9.45 15.77 -13.24
C GLU A 41 -9.88 15.53 -11.78
N GLY A 42 -9.83 14.26 -11.33
CA GLY A 42 -10.17 13.88 -9.96
C GLY A 42 -11.62 13.49 -9.76
N GLU A 43 -12.45 13.53 -10.78
CA GLU A 43 -13.86 13.14 -10.66
C GLU A 43 -14.06 11.64 -10.49
N ILE A 44 -13.12 10.84 -11.01
CA ILE A 44 -13.16 9.38 -10.94
C ILE A 44 -11.98 8.89 -10.12
N THR A 45 -12.24 8.05 -9.13
CA THR A 45 -11.21 7.33 -8.39
C THR A 45 -11.10 5.92 -8.96
N ARG A 46 -9.90 5.55 -9.38
CA ARG A 46 -9.59 4.23 -9.94
C ARG A 46 -8.75 3.45 -8.95
N ALA A 47 -9.13 2.22 -8.66
CA ALA A 47 -8.32 1.28 -7.88
C ALA A 47 -8.00 0.05 -8.72
N ALA A 48 -6.73 -0.36 -8.69
CA ALA A 48 -6.28 -1.61 -9.28
C ALA A 48 -5.83 -2.54 -8.18
N MET A 49 -6.25 -3.80 -8.25
CA MET A 49 -5.81 -4.85 -7.36
C MET A 49 -5.30 -6.05 -8.14
N VAL A 50 -4.24 -6.65 -7.62
CA VAL A 50 -3.63 -7.83 -8.22
C VAL A 50 -3.46 -8.91 -7.17
N LEU A 51 -3.51 -10.17 -7.59
CA LEU A 51 -3.17 -11.32 -6.77
C LEU A 51 -1.99 -12.04 -7.38
N LEU A 52 -0.99 -12.33 -6.55
CA LEU A 52 0.22 -13.05 -6.92
C LEU A 52 0.32 -14.32 -6.10
N THR A 53 0.87 -15.37 -6.72
CA THR A 53 1.22 -16.59 -5.98
C THR A 53 2.42 -16.34 -5.08
N TRP A 54 2.59 -17.16 -4.06
CA TRP A 54 3.77 -17.13 -3.19
C TRP A 54 4.39 -18.54 -3.15
N PRO A 55 5.68 -18.71 -3.29
CA PRO A 55 6.73 -17.67 -3.40
C PRO A 55 7.04 -17.20 -4.83
N GLU A 56 6.37 -17.74 -5.85
CA GLU A 56 6.70 -17.47 -7.26
C GLU A 56 6.42 -16.02 -7.67
N LEU A 57 5.45 -15.36 -7.03
CA LEU A 57 5.02 -13.99 -7.33
C LEU A 57 4.51 -13.83 -8.77
N GLU A 58 3.79 -14.85 -9.25
CA GLU A 58 3.14 -14.82 -10.55
C GLU A 58 1.75 -14.20 -10.44
N LEU A 59 1.43 -13.31 -11.37
CA LEU A 59 0.10 -12.68 -11.43
C LEU A 59 -0.94 -13.74 -11.84
N VAL A 60 -1.98 -13.90 -11.03
CA VAL A 60 -3.06 -14.87 -11.31
C VAL A 60 -4.43 -14.21 -11.43
N GLU A 61 -4.63 -13.03 -10.87
CA GLU A 61 -5.88 -12.28 -11.01
C GLU A 61 -5.62 -10.80 -10.90
N TYR A 62 -6.41 -10.00 -11.61
CA TYR A 62 -6.42 -8.54 -11.42
C TYR A 62 -7.85 -8.04 -11.50
N GLN A 63 -8.12 -6.92 -10.83
CA GLN A 63 -9.39 -6.21 -10.93
C GLN A 63 -9.12 -4.71 -10.95
N VAL A 64 -9.92 -3.98 -11.72
CA VAL A 64 -9.88 -2.51 -11.75
C VAL A 64 -11.29 -2.01 -11.50
N ALA A 65 -11.43 -1.14 -10.51
CA ALA A 65 -12.70 -0.50 -10.20
C ALA A 65 -12.58 1.01 -10.41
N ARG A 66 -13.60 1.61 -10.97
CA ARG A 66 -13.72 3.05 -11.14
C ARG A 66 -15.00 3.51 -10.47
N VAL A 67 -14.89 4.44 -9.55
CA VAL A 67 -16.02 4.99 -8.82
C VAL A 67 -16.00 6.50 -8.88
N ALA A 68 -17.17 7.13 -8.80
CA ALA A 68 -17.24 8.58 -8.67
C ALA A 68 -16.54 8.98 -7.37
N THR A 69 -15.66 9.99 -7.44
CA THR A 69 -14.93 10.45 -6.27
C THR A 69 -15.92 11.03 -5.25
N SER A 70 -15.86 10.49 -4.02
CA SER A 70 -16.88 10.76 -3.01
C SER A 70 -16.64 12.03 -2.21
N MET A 71 -15.44 12.61 -2.28
CA MET A 71 -15.13 13.83 -1.52
C MET A 71 -13.96 14.57 -2.20
N PRO A 72 -13.85 15.90 -1.96
CA PRO A 72 -12.74 16.67 -2.50
C PRO A 72 -11.41 16.27 -1.84
N TYR A 73 -10.30 16.64 -2.46
CA TYR A 73 -8.98 16.47 -1.87
C TYR A 73 -8.83 17.40 -0.66
N ILE A 74 -8.63 16.80 0.51
CA ILE A 74 -8.39 17.52 1.75
C ILE A 74 -7.11 16.94 2.36
N PRO A 75 -6.05 17.74 2.52
CA PRO A 75 -4.78 17.23 3.07
C PRO A 75 -4.98 16.50 4.41
N GLY A 76 -4.38 15.32 4.52
CA GLY A 76 -4.50 14.48 5.72
C GLY A 76 -5.70 13.55 5.73
N PHE A 77 -6.63 13.67 4.77
CA PHE A 77 -7.82 12.81 4.68
C PHE A 77 -7.90 12.04 3.36
N LEU A 78 -6.76 11.86 2.68
CA LEU A 78 -6.72 11.23 1.36
C LEU A 78 -7.29 9.80 1.39
N SER A 79 -7.06 9.04 2.47
CA SER A 79 -7.53 7.67 2.56
C SER A 79 -9.06 7.57 2.48
N PHE A 80 -9.80 8.54 3.03
CA PHE A 80 -11.26 8.56 2.94
C PHE A 80 -11.74 8.73 1.50
N ARG A 81 -10.93 9.39 0.67
CA ARG A 81 -11.21 9.60 -0.76
C ARG A 81 -10.90 8.34 -1.58
N GLU A 82 -9.92 7.55 -1.16
CA GLU A 82 -9.41 6.41 -1.91
C GLU A 82 -10.08 5.08 -1.57
N THR A 83 -10.47 4.89 -0.31
CA THR A 83 -10.96 3.58 0.18
C THR A 83 -12.23 3.08 -0.52
N PRO A 84 -13.18 3.92 -0.96
CA PRO A 84 -14.35 3.39 -1.69
C PRO A 84 -13.98 2.64 -2.97
N ALA A 85 -13.04 3.16 -3.75
CA ALA A 85 -12.58 2.47 -4.97
C ALA A 85 -11.81 1.18 -4.64
N LEU A 86 -10.98 1.23 -3.60
CA LEU A 86 -10.26 0.03 -3.15
C LEU A 86 -11.23 -1.06 -2.73
N LEU A 87 -12.27 -0.71 -1.98
CA LEU A 87 -13.28 -1.67 -1.55
C LEU A 87 -14.02 -2.27 -2.75
N ALA A 88 -14.37 -1.46 -3.74
CA ALA A 88 -15.02 -1.93 -4.95
C ALA A 88 -14.14 -2.94 -5.71
N ALA A 89 -12.84 -2.67 -5.85
CA ALA A 89 -11.91 -3.60 -6.48
C ALA A 89 -11.74 -4.88 -5.66
N TRP A 90 -11.65 -4.74 -4.34
CA TRP A 90 -11.54 -5.87 -3.41
C TRP A 90 -12.73 -6.83 -3.54
N GLU A 91 -13.93 -6.28 -3.60
CA GLU A 91 -15.15 -7.08 -3.73
C GLU A 91 -15.24 -7.83 -5.05
N GLN A 92 -14.58 -7.34 -6.09
CA GLN A 92 -14.54 -8.01 -7.40
C GLN A 92 -13.57 -9.19 -7.45
N LEU A 93 -12.61 -9.27 -6.53
CA LEU A 93 -11.66 -10.37 -6.49
C LEU A 93 -12.37 -11.69 -6.20
N SER A 94 -12.10 -12.71 -7.02
CA SER A 94 -12.68 -14.06 -6.83
C SER A 94 -12.08 -14.78 -5.63
N GLN A 95 -10.82 -14.46 -5.30
CA GLN A 95 -10.11 -14.94 -4.12
C GLN A 95 -9.54 -13.74 -3.39
N LYS A 96 -9.29 -13.89 -2.09
CA LYS A 96 -8.73 -12.80 -1.28
C LYS A 96 -7.27 -13.12 -0.92
N PRO A 97 -6.39 -12.11 -0.93
CA PRO A 97 -5.01 -12.30 -0.51
C PRO A 97 -4.94 -12.44 1.02
N ASP A 98 -3.90 -13.13 1.48
CA ASP A 98 -3.60 -13.27 2.91
C ASP A 98 -2.78 -12.09 3.43
N LEU A 99 -2.14 -11.36 2.53
CA LEU A 99 -1.31 -10.19 2.82
C LEU A 99 -1.44 -9.24 1.63
N LEU A 100 -1.71 -7.96 1.90
CA LEU A 100 -1.91 -6.95 0.86
C LEU A 100 -0.89 -5.83 0.97
N PHE A 101 -0.16 -5.57 -0.11
CA PHE A 101 0.72 -4.42 -0.23
C PHE A 101 -0.06 -3.29 -0.89
N VAL A 102 -0.01 -2.09 -0.30
CA VAL A 102 -0.73 -0.92 -0.82
C VAL A 102 0.29 0.15 -1.20
N ASP A 103 0.17 0.68 -2.41
CA ASP A 103 0.98 1.83 -2.85
C ASP A 103 0.49 3.07 -2.10
N GLY A 104 1.17 3.38 -1.02
CA GLY A 104 0.81 4.47 -0.11
C GLY A 104 1.32 4.22 1.29
N HIS A 105 0.90 5.06 2.21
CA HIS A 105 1.37 5.01 3.59
C HIS A 105 0.46 4.17 4.47
N GLY A 106 1.09 3.47 5.44
CA GLY A 106 0.37 2.87 6.56
C GLY A 106 0.31 3.86 7.72
N ILE A 107 0.95 3.52 8.84
CA ILE A 107 1.00 4.44 9.98
C ILE A 107 1.90 5.65 9.74
N SER A 108 2.64 5.69 8.65
CA SER A 108 3.47 6.83 8.24
C SER A 108 2.59 8.00 7.78
N HIS A 109 1.89 8.61 8.72
CA HIS A 109 0.87 9.63 8.51
C HIS A 109 0.80 10.51 9.75
N PRO A 110 0.49 11.80 9.63
CA PRO A 110 0.42 12.69 10.81
C PRO A 110 -0.50 12.19 11.91
N ARG A 111 -1.62 11.56 11.56
CA ARG A 111 -2.56 10.95 12.52
C ARG A 111 -2.53 9.43 12.49
N ARG A 112 -1.46 8.84 11.94
CA ARG A 112 -1.19 7.40 11.92
C ARG A 112 -2.24 6.56 11.17
N LEU A 113 -2.90 7.18 10.18
CA LEU A 113 -3.90 6.49 9.36
C LEU A 113 -3.75 6.88 7.89
N GLY A 114 -2.75 6.30 7.21
CA GLY A 114 -2.66 6.35 5.77
C GLY A 114 -3.56 5.30 5.12
N VAL A 115 -3.58 5.25 3.81
CA VAL A 115 -4.50 4.40 3.05
C VAL A 115 -4.32 2.91 3.37
N ALA A 116 -3.09 2.45 3.56
CA ALA A 116 -2.83 1.03 3.85
C ALA A 116 -3.40 0.63 5.20
N SER A 117 -3.29 1.50 6.22
CA SER A 117 -3.85 1.24 7.55
C SER A 117 -5.37 1.33 7.53
N HIS A 118 -5.91 2.37 6.89
CA HIS A 118 -7.35 2.58 6.81
C HIS A 118 -8.03 1.40 6.09
N PHE A 119 -7.51 1.05 4.92
CA PHE A 119 -8.09 -0.05 4.16
C PHE A 119 -7.89 -1.40 4.86
N GLY A 120 -6.72 -1.60 5.48
CA GLY A 120 -6.45 -2.81 6.26
C GLY A 120 -7.47 -3.02 7.38
N LEU A 121 -7.87 -1.94 8.07
CA LEU A 121 -8.94 -2.00 9.07
C LEU A 121 -10.28 -2.38 8.45
N MET A 122 -10.61 -1.79 7.29
CA MET A 122 -11.90 -2.02 6.63
C MET A 122 -12.09 -3.50 6.27
N ILE A 123 -11.05 -4.15 5.78
CA ILE A 123 -11.12 -5.54 5.32
C ILE A 123 -10.62 -6.53 6.39
N ASP A 124 -9.99 -6.03 7.44
CA ASP A 124 -9.33 -6.78 8.51
C ASP A 124 -8.40 -7.87 7.97
N VAL A 125 -7.48 -7.46 7.11
CA VAL A 125 -6.46 -8.30 6.50
C VAL A 125 -5.11 -7.63 6.74
N PRO A 126 -4.02 -8.40 6.92
CA PRO A 126 -2.69 -7.82 7.06
C PRO A 126 -2.33 -6.96 5.85
N THR A 127 -1.92 -5.71 6.09
CA THR A 127 -1.52 -4.79 5.03
C THR A 127 -0.19 -4.11 5.34
N ILE A 128 0.54 -3.79 4.28
CA ILE A 128 1.82 -3.09 4.33
C ILE A 128 1.71 -1.86 3.42
N GLY A 129 2.11 -0.70 3.91
CA GLY A 129 2.22 0.50 3.09
C GLY A 129 3.59 0.57 2.43
N VAL A 130 3.62 0.76 1.12
CA VAL A 130 4.85 0.96 0.34
C VAL A 130 4.69 2.26 -0.42
N ALA A 131 5.25 3.34 0.12
CA ALA A 131 5.12 4.66 -0.47
C ALA A 131 6.40 5.08 -1.17
N LYS A 132 6.26 5.92 -2.19
CA LYS A 132 7.36 6.40 -3.02
C LYS A 132 7.91 7.74 -2.56
N LYS A 133 7.21 8.43 -1.66
CA LYS A 133 7.56 9.77 -1.17
C LYS A 133 7.25 9.88 0.32
N ARG A 134 8.02 10.73 1.01
CA ARG A 134 7.73 11.03 2.41
C ARG A 134 6.47 11.89 2.53
N LEU A 135 5.62 11.56 3.50
CA LEU A 135 4.45 12.37 3.86
C LEU A 135 4.72 13.21 5.10
N CYS A 136 5.36 12.64 6.11
CA CYS A 136 5.69 13.32 7.35
C CYS A 136 6.90 12.64 8.00
N GLY A 137 7.40 13.22 9.09
CA GLY A 137 8.49 12.64 9.85
C GLY A 137 9.86 13.05 9.33
N LYS A 138 10.89 12.58 10.02
CA LYS A 138 12.29 12.89 9.76
C LYS A 138 13.05 11.62 9.42
N ILE A 139 13.76 11.64 8.28
CA ILE A 139 14.57 10.51 7.85
C ILE A 139 15.88 10.54 8.63
N GLY A 140 16.29 9.40 9.20
CA GLY A 140 17.60 9.24 9.81
C GLY A 140 18.72 9.26 8.77
N ASP A 141 19.92 8.89 9.18
CA ASP A 141 21.09 8.87 8.29
C ASP A 141 20.93 7.76 7.24
N LEU A 142 20.58 8.14 6.03
CA LEU A 142 20.40 7.22 4.90
C LEU A 142 21.60 7.31 3.98
N GLY A 143 22.29 6.21 3.80
CA GLY A 143 23.41 6.09 2.86
C GLY A 143 22.93 6.15 1.40
N ASP A 144 23.89 6.27 0.49
CA ASP A 144 23.61 6.37 -0.95
C ASP A 144 23.65 5.03 -1.66
N GLU A 145 24.17 3.99 -1.02
CA GLU A 145 24.34 2.67 -1.60
C GLU A 145 23.01 1.90 -1.67
N PRO A 146 22.87 0.97 -2.61
CA PRO A 146 21.69 0.07 -2.64
C PRO A 146 21.61 -0.74 -1.35
N GLY A 147 20.41 -0.88 -0.81
CA GLY A 147 20.19 -1.56 0.46
C GLY A 147 20.32 -0.66 1.68
N ALA A 148 20.74 0.61 1.51
CA ALA A 148 20.80 1.56 2.62
C ALA A 148 19.44 1.67 3.30
N LEU A 149 19.46 1.70 4.62
CA LEU A 149 18.27 1.66 5.45
C LEU A 149 18.36 2.72 6.56
N ALA A 150 17.27 3.44 6.80
CA ALA A 150 17.18 4.39 7.90
C ALA A 150 15.75 4.44 8.41
N PRO A 151 15.55 4.74 9.71
CA PRO A 151 14.20 4.92 10.23
C PRO A 151 13.61 6.26 9.84
N LEU A 152 12.30 6.30 9.68
CA LEU A 152 11.53 7.54 9.61
C LEU A 152 10.90 7.76 10.98
N MET A 153 11.23 8.88 11.63
CA MET A 153 10.83 9.16 12.99
C MET A 153 9.92 10.39 13.09
N ASP A 154 8.94 10.34 13.96
CA ASP A 154 8.11 11.48 14.31
C ASP A 154 7.69 11.37 15.76
N LYS A 155 7.96 12.42 16.57
CA LYS A 155 7.60 12.47 17.98
C LYS A 155 8.08 11.24 18.76
N ASN A 156 9.33 10.84 18.53
CA ASN A 156 9.98 9.68 19.16
C ASN A 156 9.35 8.33 18.77
N GLU A 157 8.57 8.29 17.70
CA GLU A 157 7.94 7.08 17.19
C GLU A 157 8.48 6.77 15.80
N GLN A 158 8.83 5.51 15.54
CA GLN A 158 9.20 5.08 14.20
C GLN A 158 7.94 4.85 13.37
N LEU A 159 7.82 5.57 12.25
CA LEU A 159 6.67 5.47 11.36
C LEU A 159 6.90 4.55 10.17
N ALA A 160 8.16 4.40 9.75
CA ALA A 160 8.50 3.63 8.56
C ALA A 160 9.97 3.26 8.56
N TRP A 161 10.34 2.34 7.70
CA TRP A 161 11.68 2.16 7.19
C TRP A 161 11.82 2.91 5.88
N VAL A 162 12.92 3.65 5.74
CA VAL A 162 13.30 4.30 4.48
C VAL A 162 14.39 3.44 3.87
N TRP A 163 14.14 2.86 2.70
CA TRP A 163 14.98 1.82 2.13
C TRP A 163 15.30 2.07 0.66
N ARG A 164 16.60 2.08 0.32
CA ARG A 164 17.03 2.14 -1.07
C ARG A 164 17.00 0.76 -1.68
N SER A 165 15.89 0.44 -2.31
CA SER A 165 15.66 -0.87 -2.90
C SER A 165 16.48 -1.11 -4.17
N LYS A 166 16.89 -0.04 -4.85
CA LYS A 166 17.60 -0.13 -6.12
C LYS A 166 18.54 1.05 -6.30
N VAL A 167 19.68 0.81 -6.98
CA VAL A 167 20.65 1.85 -7.30
C VAL A 167 20.02 2.95 -8.18
N ARG A 168 20.41 4.20 -7.92
CA ARG A 168 19.94 5.38 -8.67
C ARG A 168 18.45 5.62 -8.61
N CYS A 169 17.76 5.03 -7.64
CA CYS A 169 16.34 5.26 -7.40
C CYS A 169 16.15 5.96 -6.06
N ASN A 170 15.08 6.73 -5.96
CA ASN A 170 14.65 7.27 -4.67
C ASN A 170 14.22 6.13 -3.75
N PRO A 171 14.44 6.26 -2.44
CA PRO A 171 14.09 5.19 -1.51
C PRO A 171 12.59 4.99 -1.40
N LEU A 172 12.19 3.82 -0.90
CA LEU A 172 10.82 3.51 -0.55
C LEU A 172 10.60 3.79 0.93
N PHE A 173 9.35 4.11 1.28
CA PHE A 173 8.89 4.31 2.66
C PHE A 173 7.96 3.15 3.00
N ILE A 174 8.46 2.23 3.82
CA ILE A 174 7.76 0.98 4.16
C ILE A 174 7.24 1.08 5.57
N SER A 175 5.93 0.98 5.73
CA SER A 175 5.30 1.13 7.04
C SER A 175 4.28 0.04 7.30
N THR A 176 4.04 -0.21 8.58
CA THR A 176 2.90 -1.03 9.02
C THR A 176 1.61 -0.46 8.46
N GLY A 177 0.83 -1.31 7.78
CA GLY A 177 -0.55 -0.98 7.46
C GLY A 177 -1.44 -1.42 8.62
N HIS A 178 -1.73 -2.72 8.70
CA HIS A 178 -2.57 -3.34 9.73
C HIS A 178 -2.11 -4.79 9.91
N ARG A 179 -2.00 -5.26 11.15
CA ARG A 179 -1.67 -6.65 11.49
C ARG A 179 -0.30 -7.13 11.00
N VAL A 180 0.63 -6.21 10.72
CA VAL A 180 2.02 -6.48 10.35
C VAL A 180 2.91 -5.53 11.13
N GLY A 181 3.93 -6.07 11.80
CA GLY A 181 4.90 -5.27 12.52
C GLY A 181 5.84 -4.51 11.58
N MET A 182 6.55 -3.50 12.11
CA MET A 182 7.43 -2.64 11.32
C MET A 182 8.56 -3.44 10.65
N ASP A 183 9.21 -4.32 11.41
CA ASP A 183 10.32 -5.12 10.88
C ASP A 183 9.82 -6.21 9.93
N SER A 184 8.66 -6.79 10.22
CA SER A 184 8.04 -7.77 9.33
C SER A 184 7.61 -7.15 8.01
N ALA A 185 7.14 -5.89 8.04
CA ALA A 185 6.80 -5.17 6.81
C ALA A 185 8.01 -5.04 5.89
N LEU A 186 9.17 -4.65 6.44
CA LEU A 186 10.41 -4.58 5.67
C LEU A 186 10.81 -5.95 5.13
N MET A 187 10.75 -6.99 5.96
CA MET A 187 11.09 -8.36 5.57
C MET A 187 10.23 -8.82 4.39
N TRP A 188 8.91 -8.59 4.44
CA TRP A 188 8.01 -9.01 3.36
C TRP A 188 8.27 -8.24 2.08
N VAL A 189 8.55 -6.93 2.16
CA VAL A 189 8.92 -6.14 0.98
C VAL A 189 10.20 -6.69 0.36
N GLU A 190 11.23 -6.96 1.17
CA GLU A 190 12.49 -7.52 0.66
C GLU A 190 12.28 -8.87 -0.04
N ARG A 191 11.46 -9.74 0.53
CA ARG A 191 11.15 -11.06 -0.06
C ARG A 191 10.39 -10.96 -1.37
N CYS A 192 9.68 -9.87 -1.60
CA CYS A 192 8.90 -9.66 -2.81
C CYS A 192 9.63 -8.86 -3.89
N MET A 193 10.93 -8.59 -3.71
CA MET A 193 11.73 -7.88 -4.72
C MET A 193 12.20 -8.83 -5.81
N ARG A 194 12.12 -8.35 -7.06
CA ARG A 194 12.60 -9.12 -8.24
C ARG A 194 13.39 -8.22 -9.20
N GLY A 195 14.26 -7.35 -8.64
CA GLY A 195 15.17 -6.53 -9.44
C GLY A 195 14.60 -5.19 -9.90
N TYR A 196 13.41 -4.82 -9.49
CA TYR A 196 12.80 -3.52 -9.78
C TYR A 196 12.82 -2.64 -8.53
N ARG A 197 12.53 -1.35 -8.69
CA ARG A 197 12.44 -0.45 -7.54
C ARG A 197 11.34 -0.86 -6.57
N LEU A 198 10.17 -1.24 -7.10
CA LEU A 198 9.01 -1.64 -6.31
C LEU A 198 8.99 -3.15 -6.07
N PRO A 199 8.48 -3.60 -4.92
CA PRO A 199 8.17 -5.02 -4.73
C PRO A 199 7.09 -5.45 -5.72
N GLU A 200 7.07 -6.73 -6.07
CA GLU A 200 6.21 -7.25 -7.13
C GLU A 200 4.72 -6.94 -6.94
N PRO A 201 4.14 -7.01 -5.70
CA PRO A 201 2.71 -6.72 -5.57
C PRO A 201 2.35 -5.29 -6.00
N THR A 202 3.07 -4.27 -5.55
CA THR A 202 2.79 -2.89 -5.96
C THR A 202 3.27 -2.61 -7.38
N ARG A 203 4.34 -3.27 -7.85
CA ARG A 203 4.79 -3.15 -9.24
C ARG A 203 3.70 -3.62 -10.20
N TRP A 204 3.09 -4.77 -9.94
CA TRP A 204 2.02 -5.30 -10.79
C TRP A 204 0.74 -4.46 -10.68
N ALA A 205 0.40 -3.98 -9.48
CA ALA A 205 -0.76 -3.10 -9.32
C ALA A 205 -0.60 -1.80 -10.14
N ASP A 206 0.60 -1.19 -10.11
CA ASP A 206 0.91 -0.03 -10.94
C ASP A 206 0.85 -0.38 -12.44
N ALA A 207 1.39 -1.55 -12.82
CA ALA A 207 1.39 -1.99 -14.23
C ALA A 207 -0.04 -2.18 -14.75
N VAL A 208 -0.93 -2.74 -13.94
CA VAL A 208 -2.35 -2.90 -14.29
C VAL A 208 -3.03 -1.54 -14.38
N ALA A 209 -2.83 -0.68 -13.38
CA ALA A 209 -3.44 0.65 -13.33
C ALA A 209 -3.05 1.52 -14.53
N SER A 210 -1.77 1.47 -14.91
CA SER A 210 -1.21 2.30 -15.98
C SER A 210 -1.10 1.58 -17.33
N ARG A 211 -1.58 0.33 -17.43
CA ARG A 211 -1.49 -0.52 -18.62
C ARG A 211 -0.07 -0.56 -19.18
N ARG A 212 0.91 -0.83 -18.31
CA ARG A 212 2.30 -0.91 -18.74
C ARG A 212 2.55 -2.12 -19.63
N PRO A 213 3.62 -2.13 -20.44
CA PRO A 213 3.91 -3.23 -21.38
C PRO A 213 3.96 -4.61 -20.74
N SER A 214 4.46 -4.74 -19.51
CA SER A 214 4.49 -6.02 -18.79
C SER A 214 3.10 -6.61 -18.59
N PHE A 215 2.14 -5.77 -18.19
CA PHE A 215 0.77 -6.20 -18.02
C PHE A 215 0.09 -6.51 -19.35
N VAL A 216 0.30 -5.66 -20.37
CA VAL A 216 -0.27 -5.89 -21.71
C VAL A 216 0.21 -7.23 -22.27
N ARG A 217 1.50 -7.56 -22.12
CA ARG A 217 2.03 -8.87 -22.52
C ARG A 217 1.40 -10.01 -21.74
N TRP A 218 1.28 -9.85 -20.42
CA TRP A 218 0.65 -10.88 -19.58
C TRP A 218 -0.78 -11.13 -20.03
N GLN A 219 -1.55 -10.06 -20.26
CA GLN A 219 -2.94 -10.14 -20.68
C GLN A 219 -3.07 -10.89 -22.04
N ALA A 220 -2.18 -10.60 -22.98
CA ALA A 220 -2.17 -11.28 -24.28
C ALA A 220 -1.90 -12.78 -24.16
N ASN A 221 -1.11 -13.19 -23.16
CA ASN A 221 -0.74 -14.59 -22.95
C ASN A 221 -1.75 -15.37 -22.10
N HIS A 222 -2.71 -14.68 -21.48
CA HIS A 222 -3.67 -15.28 -20.55
C HIS A 222 -5.12 -15.02 -20.94
N SER A 223 -5.35 -14.53 -22.14
CA SER A 223 -6.72 -14.33 -22.68
C SER A 223 -7.16 -15.45 -23.56
#